data_965f758cead1e89acfdf2033760e01ef
#
_entry.id   965f758cead1e89acfdf2033760e01ef
#
_cell.length_a   1.000
_cell.length_b   1.000
_cell.length_c   1.000
_cell.angle_alpha   90.00
_cell.angle_beta   90.00
_cell.angle_gamma   90.00
#
_symmetry.space_group_name_H-M   'P 1'
#
loop_
_entity.id
_entity.type
_entity.pdbx_description
1 polymer ?
#
loop_
_entity_poly.entity_id
_entity_poly.type
_entity_poly.pdbx_seq_one_letter_code
_entity_poly.pdbx_strand_id
1 'polypeptide(L)'
;DIAESLAGLDFAEDPAAQEKREALWAMAIACDAVILFAERHAELAEDRAAVEEDPKRRAELEQIGEVCRHVPANKPRNFHEAIQMYWFVHLATITELNGWDAMNPGHFDQHLAPFYNAELAAGTLSREQAKELLCCFWIKVNNHPAPPKVGITARESGTYNDFTNINIGGITPDGKNGVNEVSYIMLEVIEELHILQPGNSVHISDKTPDRFLHAACKVIRQGHGYPSVFNPDIYIAELLRQGKSLRDAREGGCSGCIEVGAFGKEAFLLTGYLNVPKILEVTLNNGIDPVTGKVAGIETGDPLNFKSYEELYDAFLEQLNFIVD
;
A
#
# COMPACT_ATOMS: atom_id res chain seq x y z
N ASP A 1 -7.96 -1.90 -24.57
CA ASP A 1 -7.34 -3.10 -24.01
C ASP A 1 -8.38 -4.23 -23.72
N ILE A 2 -9.40 -4.04 -22.83
CA ILE A 2 -10.38 -5.10 -22.53
C ILE A 2 -11.17 -5.49 -23.79
N ALA A 3 -11.69 -4.52 -24.54
CA ALA A 3 -12.44 -4.78 -25.76
C ALA A 3 -11.57 -5.47 -26.84
N GLU A 4 -10.32 -5.10 -26.94
CA GLU A 4 -9.35 -5.71 -27.84
C GLU A 4 -9.02 -7.15 -27.42
N SER A 5 -8.82 -7.36 -26.11
CA SER A 5 -8.63 -8.71 -25.55
C SER A 5 -9.85 -9.62 -25.76
N LEU A 6 -11.08 -9.07 -25.60
CA LEU A 6 -12.33 -9.82 -25.88
C LEU A 6 -12.44 -10.22 -27.35
N ALA A 7 -12.09 -9.30 -28.27
CA ALA A 7 -12.12 -9.57 -29.70
C ALA A 7 -11.07 -10.60 -30.16
N GLY A 8 -9.99 -10.74 -29.40
CA GLY A 8 -8.89 -11.69 -29.67
C GLY A 8 -9.07 -13.08 -29.08
N LEU A 9 -10.19 -13.38 -28.40
CA LEU A 9 -10.40 -14.70 -27.80
C LEU A 9 -10.66 -15.77 -28.88
N ASP A 10 -9.93 -16.88 -28.81
CA ASP A 10 -10.11 -18.02 -29.66
C ASP A 10 -10.82 -19.15 -28.91
N PHE A 11 -12.14 -19.28 -29.16
CA PHE A 11 -12.95 -20.31 -28.51
C PHE A 11 -12.78 -21.71 -29.09
N ALA A 12 -12.07 -21.87 -30.21
CA ALA A 12 -11.83 -23.16 -30.82
C ALA A 12 -10.54 -23.81 -30.27
N GLU A 13 -9.51 -23.01 -30.05
CA GLU A 13 -8.18 -23.49 -29.68
C GLU A 13 -7.83 -23.25 -28.19
N ASP A 14 -8.49 -22.29 -27.53
CA ASP A 14 -8.21 -21.97 -26.12
C ASP A 14 -9.32 -22.50 -25.20
N PRO A 15 -9.06 -23.59 -24.45
CA PRO A 15 -10.06 -24.16 -23.54
C PRO A 15 -10.46 -23.22 -22.38
N ALA A 16 -9.66 -22.20 -22.08
CA ALA A 16 -9.94 -21.20 -21.07
C ALA A 16 -10.63 -19.94 -21.66
N ALA A 17 -10.95 -19.88 -22.95
CA ALA A 17 -11.52 -18.69 -23.60
C ALA A 17 -12.82 -18.22 -22.93
N GLN A 18 -13.66 -19.13 -22.47
CA GLN A 18 -14.91 -18.81 -21.78
C GLN A 18 -14.63 -18.12 -20.44
N GLU A 19 -13.73 -18.65 -19.62
CA GLU A 19 -13.35 -18.05 -18.33
C GLU A 19 -12.71 -16.68 -18.51
N LYS A 20 -11.81 -16.56 -19.51
CA LYS A 20 -11.21 -15.28 -19.88
C LYS A 20 -12.23 -14.23 -20.29
N ARG A 21 -13.26 -14.65 -21.06
CA ARG A 21 -14.36 -13.77 -21.46
C ARG A 21 -15.12 -13.24 -20.25
N GLU A 22 -15.50 -14.14 -19.32
CA GLU A 22 -16.24 -13.75 -18.11
C GLU A 22 -15.41 -12.80 -17.23
N ALA A 23 -14.11 -13.09 -17.06
CA ALA A 23 -13.19 -12.22 -16.31
C ALA A 23 -13.06 -10.83 -16.97
N LEU A 24 -12.90 -10.77 -18.29
CA LEU A 24 -12.79 -9.50 -19.02
C LEU A 24 -14.08 -8.68 -18.94
N TRP A 25 -15.25 -9.33 -19.00
CA TRP A 25 -16.54 -8.64 -18.79
C TRP A 25 -16.68 -8.12 -17.37
N ALA A 26 -16.29 -8.89 -16.36
CA ALA A 26 -16.29 -8.43 -14.98
C ALA A 26 -15.36 -7.21 -14.80
N MET A 27 -14.17 -7.23 -15.40
CA MET A 27 -13.26 -6.07 -15.40
C MET A 27 -13.89 -4.85 -16.07
N ALA A 28 -14.58 -5.03 -17.20
CA ALA A 28 -15.26 -3.91 -17.88
C ALA A 28 -16.34 -3.28 -16.99
N ILE A 29 -17.18 -4.13 -16.38
CA ILE A 29 -18.24 -3.67 -15.46
C ILE A 29 -17.65 -2.90 -14.27
N ALA A 30 -16.54 -3.39 -13.69
CA ALA A 30 -15.86 -2.70 -12.60
C ALA A 30 -15.31 -1.33 -13.04
N CYS A 31 -14.69 -1.25 -14.22
CA CYS A 31 -14.22 0.03 -14.79
C CYS A 31 -15.40 1.01 -15.00
N ASP A 32 -16.48 0.55 -15.60
CA ASP A 32 -17.67 1.40 -15.85
C ASP A 32 -18.29 1.89 -14.53
N ALA A 33 -18.31 1.07 -13.49
CA ALA A 33 -18.82 1.45 -12.18
C ALA A 33 -17.98 2.57 -11.54
N VAL A 34 -16.63 2.49 -11.61
CA VAL A 34 -15.74 3.53 -11.07
C VAL A 34 -15.86 4.82 -11.88
N ILE A 35 -16.00 4.73 -13.21
CA ILE A 35 -16.23 5.90 -14.08
C ILE A 35 -17.57 6.57 -13.73
N LEU A 36 -18.66 5.81 -13.63
CA LEU A 36 -19.97 6.34 -13.25
C LEU A 36 -19.93 7.00 -11.85
N PHE A 37 -19.19 6.42 -10.92
CA PHE A 37 -19.01 7.00 -9.60
C PHE A 37 -18.30 8.38 -9.69
N ALA A 38 -17.26 8.50 -10.50
CA ALA A 38 -16.57 9.77 -10.74
C ALA A 38 -17.47 10.81 -11.42
N GLU A 39 -18.26 10.42 -12.41
CA GLU A 39 -19.22 11.28 -13.10
C GLU A 39 -20.25 11.88 -12.13
N ARG A 40 -20.78 11.07 -11.22
CA ARG A 40 -21.71 11.55 -10.16
C ARG A 40 -21.06 12.57 -9.22
N HIS A 41 -19.76 12.44 -8.96
CA HIS A 41 -19.01 13.44 -8.19
C HIS A 41 -18.79 14.71 -8.98
N ALA A 42 -18.55 14.61 -10.29
CA ALA A 42 -18.48 15.76 -11.16
C ALA A 42 -19.79 16.55 -11.20
N GLU A 43 -20.93 15.87 -11.41
CA GLU A 43 -22.26 16.49 -11.37
C GLU A 43 -22.52 17.22 -10.04
N LEU A 44 -22.22 16.57 -8.91
CA LEU A 44 -22.37 17.20 -7.61
C LEU A 44 -21.48 18.43 -7.42
N ALA A 45 -20.25 18.41 -7.93
CA ALA A 45 -19.35 19.55 -7.87
C ALA A 45 -19.85 20.71 -8.72
N GLU A 46 -20.33 20.43 -9.94
CA GLU A 46 -20.91 21.39 -10.88
C GLU A 46 -22.18 22.03 -10.29
N ASP A 47 -23.09 21.24 -9.72
CA ASP A 47 -24.30 21.72 -9.05
C ASP A 47 -23.98 22.65 -7.87
N ARG A 48 -22.96 22.31 -7.08
CA ARG A 48 -22.49 23.17 -5.99
C ARG A 48 -21.83 24.44 -6.47
N ALA A 49 -21.04 24.37 -7.53
CA ALA A 49 -20.41 25.53 -8.13
C ALA A 49 -21.44 26.54 -8.65
N ALA A 50 -22.55 26.05 -9.22
CA ALA A 50 -23.62 26.90 -9.76
C ALA A 50 -24.28 27.80 -8.71
N VAL A 51 -24.28 27.39 -7.44
CA VAL A 51 -24.91 28.13 -6.32
C VAL A 51 -23.91 28.74 -5.35
N GLU A 52 -22.60 28.52 -5.55
CA GLU A 52 -21.56 29.05 -4.69
C GLU A 52 -21.35 30.54 -4.90
N GLU A 53 -21.37 31.30 -3.84
CA GLU A 53 -21.22 32.77 -3.90
C GLU A 53 -19.77 33.22 -3.85
N ASP A 54 -18.88 32.46 -3.13
CA ASP A 54 -17.46 32.76 -3.09
C ASP A 54 -16.79 32.38 -4.42
N PRO A 55 -16.24 33.37 -5.14
CA PRO A 55 -15.63 33.13 -6.45
C PRO A 55 -14.45 32.13 -6.40
N LYS A 56 -13.68 32.14 -5.31
CA LYS A 56 -12.56 31.22 -5.12
C LYS A 56 -13.08 29.80 -4.96
N ARG A 57 -14.05 29.61 -4.09
CA ARG A 57 -14.64 28.28 -3.85
C ARG A 57 -15.38 27.75 -5.08
N ARG A 58 -16.04 28.63 -5.81
CA ARG A 58 -16.68 28.26 -7.10
C ARG A 58 -15.65 27.72 -8.08
N ALA A 59 -14.54 28.41 -8.29
CA ALA A 59 -13.47 27.97 -9.18
C ALA A 59 -12.86 26.64 -8.75
N GLU A 60 -12.71 26.39 -7.43
CA GLU A 60 -12.26 25.09 -6.90
C GLU A 60 -13.26 23.98 -7.23
N LEU A 61 -14.56 24.22 -7.07
CA LEU A 61 -15.60 23.23 -7.39
C LEU A 61 -15.68 22.93 -8.89
N GLU A 62 -15.56 23.96 -9.74
CA GLU A 62 -15.48 23.79 -11.21
C GLU A 62 -14.28 22.93 -11.58
N GLN A 63 -13.10 23.18 -10.99
CA GLN A 63 -11.90 22.38 -11.22
C GLN A 63 -12.08 20.93 -10.75
N ILE A 64 -12.71 20.70 -9.59
CA ILE A 64 -13.01 19.34 -9.11
C ILE A 64 -13.95 18.63 -10.09
N GLY A 65 -14.97 19.32 -10.60
CA GLY A 65 -15.88 18.78 -11.61
C GLY A 65 -15.14 18.36 -12.88
N GLU A 66 -14.27 19.24 -13.41
CA GLU A 66 -13.46 18.93 -14.59
C GLU A 66 -12.55 17.72 -14.38
N VAL A 67 -11.85 17.66 -13.24
CA VAL A 67 -10.98 16.54 -12.88
C VAL A 67 -11.79 15.23 -12.82
N CYS A 68 -12.93 15.22 -12.14
CA CYS A 68 -13.79 14.04 -12.02
C CYS A 68 -14.42 13.60 -13.37
N ARG A 69 -14.63 14.52 -14.32
CA ARG A 69 -15.06 14.19 -15.69
C ARG A 69 -13.95 13.53 -16.50
N HIS A 70 -12.69 13.85 -16.20
CA HIS A 70 -11.57 13.33 -16.98
C HIS A 70 -11.07 11.98 -16.44
N VAL A 71 -10.87 11.86 -15.15
CA VAL A 71 -10.36 10.64 -14.50
C VAL A 71 -11.47 9.95 -13.67
N PRO A 72 -11.52 8.62 -13.61
CA PRO A 72 -10.56 7.63 -14.09
C PRO A 72 -10.80 7.15 -15.53
N ALA A 73 -11.76 7.72 -16.28
CA ALA A 73 -12.07 7.32 -17.65
C ALA A 73 -10.88 7.47 -18.61
N ASN A 74 -10.01 8.44 -18.33
CA ASN A 74 -8.83 8.75 -19.16
C ASN A 74 -7.56 8.79 -18.30
N LYS A 75 -6.41 8.73 -19.00
CA LYS A 75 -5.10 8.92 -18.33
C LYS A 75 -5.00 10.32 -17.73
N PRO A 76 -4.43 10.46 -16.53
CA PRO A 76 -4.23 11.76 -15.90
C PRO A 76 -3.28 12.62 -16.73
N ARG A 77 -3.58 13.90 -16.84
CA ARG A 77 -2.82 14.92 -17.59
C ARG A 77 -1.91 15.74 -16.67
N ASN A 78 -2.25 15.82 -15.38
CA ASN A 78 -1.64 16.69 -14.39
C ASN A 78 -1.60 16.06 -13.01
N PHE A 79 -0.97 16.74 -12.07
CA PHE A 79 -0.74 16.27 -10.70
C PHE A 79 -2.05 16.03 -9.93
N HIS A 80 -3.03 16.93 -10.03
CA HIS A 80 -4.33 16.79 -9.39
C HIS A 80 -5.09 15.58 -9.92
N GLU A 81 -5.15 15.42 -11.24
CA GLU A 81 -5.79 14.27 -11.89
C GLU A 81 -5.11 12.94 -11.50
N ALA A 82 -3.78 12.92 -11.38
CA ALA A 82 -3.06 11.71 -10.97
C ALA A 82 -3.43 11.27 -9.55
N ILE A 83 -3.52 12.19 -8.61
CA ILE A 83 -3.97 11.91 -7.23
C ILE A 83 -5.45 11.49 -7.23
N GLN A 84 -6.31 12.19 -7.96
CA GLN A 84 -7.74 11.90 -8.00
C GLN A 84 -8.04 10.56 -8.66
N MET A 85 -7.32 10.20 -9.72
CA MET A 85 -7.45 8.88 -10.37
C MET A 85 -7.10 7.76 -9.37
N TYR A 86 -5.97 7.89 -8.67
CA TYR A 86 -5.59 6.92 -7.65
C TYR A 86 -6.67 6.80 -6.57
N TRP A 87 -7.20 7.94 -6.09
CA TRP A 87 -8.25 7.94 -5.07
C TRP A 87 -9.51 7.18 -5.52
N PHE A 88 -9.98 7.35 -6.76
CA PHE A 88 -11.16 6.62 -7.24
C PHE A 88 -10.91 5.11 -7.31
N VAL A 89 -9.75 4.70 -7.83
CA VAL A 89 -9.37 3.28 -7.89
C VAL A 89 -9.22 2.70 -6.48
N HIS A 90 -8.55 3.44 -5.58
CA HIS A 90 -8.38 3.07 -4.18
C HIS A 90 -9.73 2.84 -3.49
N LEU A 91 -10.64 3.80 -3.60
CA LEU A 91 -11.95 3.74 -2.96
C LEU A 91 -12.78 2.55 -3.48
N ALA A 92 -12.78 2.31 -4.78
CA ALA A 92 -13.48 1.16 -5.35
C ALA A 92 -12.90 -0.16 -4.83
N THR A 93 -11.58 -0.28 -4.79
CA THR A 93 -10.89 -1.48 -4.31
C THR A 93 -11.17 -1.76 -2.83
N ILE A 94 -11.05 -0.78 -1.95
CA ILE A 94 -11.29 -0.99 -0.51
C ILE A 94 -12.77 -1.20 -0.17
N THR A 95 -13.70 -0.79 -1.05
CA THR A 95 -15.12 -1.05 -0.87
C THR A 95 -15.49 -2.51 -1.17
N GLU A 96 -14.82 -3.12 -2.15
CA GLU A 96 -15.00 -4.53 -2.53
C GLU A 96 -14.23 -5.47 -1.59
N LEU A 97 -13.02 -5.09 -1.20
CA LEU A 97 -12.16 -5.89 -0.35
C LEU A 97 -12.40 -5.60 1.14
N ASN A 98 -12.05 -6.56 1.98
CA ASN A 98 -11.99 -6.33 3.41
C ASN A 98 -11.00 -5.19 3.71
N GLY A 99 -11.40 -4.21 4.53
CA GLY A 99 -10.56 -3.06 4.90
C GLY A 99 -9.27 -3.41 5.67
N TRP A 100 -9.00 -4.68 5.92
CA TRP A 100 -7.70 -5.18 6.37
C TRP A 100 -6.69 -5.24 5.22
N ASP A 101 -7.18 -5.53 4.02
CA ASP A 101 -6.33 -5.70 2.84
C ASP A 101 -6.13 -4.33 2.19
N ALA A 102 -5.10 -3.64 2.60
CA ALA A 102 -4.78 -2.31 2.15
C ALA A 102 -4.48 -2.25 0.65
N MET A 103 -4.97 -1.23 -0.01
CA MET A 103 -4.49 -0.85 -1.32
C MET A 103 -3.34 0.16 -1.18
N ASN A 104 -2.18 -0.18 -1.72
CA ASN A 104 -0.98 0.65 -1.58
C ASN A 104 -0.57 1.22 -2.94
N PRO A 105 -0.28 2.54 -3.03
CA PRO A 105 0.10 3.17 -4.30
C PRO A 105 1.53 2.84 -4.75
N GLY A 106 2.28 2.07 -3.98
CA GLY A 106 3.69 1.85 -4.24
C GLY A 106 4.53 3.11 -3.99
N HIS A 107 5.54 3.35 -4.80
CA HIS A 107 6.39 4.55 -4.74
C HIS A 107 5.65 5.77 -5.29
N PHE A 108 4.74 6.29 -4.48
CA PHE A 108 3.79 7.32 -4.90
C PHE A 108 4.47 8.63 -5.30
N ASP A 109 5.55 8.98 -4.63
CA ASP A 109 6.41 10.11 -4.99
C ASP A 109 7.03 9.98 -6.38
N GLN A 110 7.49 8.78 -6.75
CA GLN A 110 8.05 8.51 -8.09
C GLN A 110 6.97 8.56 -9.17
N HIS A 111 5.75 8.07 -8.86
CA HIS A 111 4.62 8.12 -9.79
C HIS A 111 4.14 9.55 -10.04
N LEU A 112 4.15 10.40 -9.03
CA LEU A 112 3.68 11.79 -9.12
C LEU A 112 4.74 12.76 -9.64
N ALA A 113 6.03 12.45 -9.49
CA ALA A 113 7.12 13.36 -9.87
C ALA A 113 7.10 13.82 -11.33
N PRO A 114 6.75 12.99 -12.34
CA PRO A 114 6.67 13.47 -13.72
C PRO A 114 5.63 14.59 -13.93
N PHE A 115 4.46 14.46 -13.30
CA PHE A 115 3.39 15.47 -13.35
C PHE A 115 3.82 16.75 -12.63
N TYR A 116 4.33 16.61 -11.39
CA TYR A 116 4.83 17.72 -10.61
C TYR A 116 5.89 18.53 -11.36
N ASN A 117 6.90 17.87 -11.92
CA ASN A 117 8.00 18.53 -12.61
C ASN A 117 7.53 19.24 -13.89
N ALA A 118 6.60 18.62 -14.65
CA ALA A 118 6.07 19.22 -15.87
C ALA A 118 5.27 20.49 -15.56
N GLU A 119 4.40 20.46 -14.58
CA GLU A 119 3.55 21.59 -14.21
C GLU A 119 4.33 22.70 -13.49
N LEU A 120 5.32 22.33 -12.65
CA LEU A 120 6.22 23.32 -12.05
C LEU A 120 7.01 24.08 -13.11
N ALA A 121 7.52 23.37 -14.12
CA ALA A 121 8.23 23.97 -15.24
C ALA A 121 7.33 24.86 -16.14
N ALA A 122 6.05 24.47 -16.27
CA ALA A 122 5.04 25.24 -17.00
C ALA A 122 4.49 26.44 -16.20
N GLY A 123 4.75 26.49 -14.88
CA GLY A 123 4.19 27.50 -13.98
C GLY A 123 2.69 27.33 -13.70
N THR A 124 2.13 26.15 -13.93
CA THR A 124 0.71 25.83 -13.70
C THR A 124 0.44 25.21 -12.33
N LEU A 125 1.48 24.77 -11.63
CA LEU A 125 1.42 24.24 -10.27
C LEU A 125 2.57 24.85 -9.45
N SER A 126 2.27 25.34 -8.25
CA SER A 126 3.31 25.68 -7.27
C SER A 126 3.60 24.52 -6.32
N ARG A 127 4.72 24.61 -5.62
CA ARG A 127 5.07 23.62 -4.57
C ARG A 127 4.03 23.58 -3.45
N GLU A 128 3.52 24.75 -3.08
CA GLU A 128 2.51 24.92 -2.03
C GLU A 128 1.18 24.29 -2.44
N GLN A 129 0.76 24.47 -3.70
CA GLN A 129 -0.44 23.81 -4.23
C GLN A 129 -0.28 22.28 -4.29
N ALA A 130 0.87 21.79 -4.70
CA ALA A 130 1.16 20.35 -4.68
C ALA A 130 1.09 19.78 -3.26
N LYS A 131 1.65 20.50 -2.28
CA LYS A 131 1.56 20.14 -0.86
C LYS A 131 0.12 20.13 -0.36
N GLU A 132 -0.67 21.14 -0.69
CA GLU A 132 -2.09 21.24 -0.34
C GLU A 132 -2.89 20.05 -0.88
N LEU A 133 -2.71 19.68 -2.15
CA LEU A 133 -3.35 18.51 -2.75
C LEU A 133 -2.97 17.21 -2.04
N LEU A 134 -1.70 17.05 -1.68
CA LEU A 134 -1.25 15.90 -0.89
C LEU A 134 -1.84 15.91 0.53
N CYS A 135 -1.93 17.07 1.20
CA CYS A 135 -2.62 17.19 2.48
C CYS A 135 -4.08 16.75 2.38
N CYS A 136 -4.80 17.19 1.35
CA CYS A 136 -6.17 16.77 1.08
C CYS A 136 -6.27 15.24 0.90
N PHE A 137 -5.34 14.64 0.16
CA PHE A 137 -5.29 13.20 -0.04
C PHE A 137 -5.05 12.45 1.29
N TRP A 138 -4.05 12.87 2.10
CA TRP A 138 -3.79 12.27 3.42
C TRP A 138 -5.00 12.35 4.34
N ILE A 139 -5.62 13.53 4.45
CA ILE A 139 -6.83 13.72 5.25
C ILE A 139 -7.96 12.82 4.75
N LYS A 140 -8.11 12.67 3.44
CA LYS A 140 -9.14 11.84 2.84
C LYS A 140 -8.97 10.36 3.18
N VAL A 141 -7.74 9.84 3.09
CA VAL A 141 -7.42 8.47 3.49
C VAL A 141 -7.69 8.27 4.99
N ASN A 142 -7.24 9.21 5.83
CA ASN A 142 -7.46 9.11 7.28
C ASN A 142 -8.93 9.14 7.68
N ASN A 143 -9.75 9.93 7.00
CA ASN A 143 -11.14 10.17 7.38
C ASN A 143 -12.15 9.27 6.65
N HIS A 144 -11.68 8.43 5.73
CA HIS A 144 -12.55 7.50 5.03
C HIS A 144 -12.61 6.18 5.82
N PRO A 145 -13.76 5.86 6.45
CA PRO A 145 -13.87 4.62 7.19
C PRO A 145 -13.85 3.43 6.24
N ALA A 146 -13.05 2.43 6.57
CA ALA A 146 -13.05 1.15 5.88
C ALA A 146 -14.40 0.43 6.06
N PRO A 147 -14.78 -0.47 5.15
CA PRO A 147 -15.93 -1.35 5.35
C PRO A 147 -15.82 -2.11 6.69
N PRO A 148 -16.95 -2.45 7.33
CA PRO A 148 -16.93 -3.17 8.60
C PRO A 148 -16.15 -4.48 8.48
N LYS A 149 -15.20 -4.68 9.38
CA LYS A 149 -14.42 -5.91 9.45
C LYS A 149 -15.26 -7.04 10.04
N VAL A 150 -15.03 -8.26 9.59
CA VAL A 150 -15.77 -9.46 10.01
C VAL A 150 -14.83 -10.57 10.51
N GLY A 151 -15.36 -11.51 11.30
CA GLY A 151 -14.60 -12.67 11.75
C GLY A 151 -13.41 -12.30 12.64
N ILE A 152 -12.26 -12.91 12.37
CA ILE A 152 -11.02 -12.70 13.11
C ILE A 152 -10.55 -11.26 13.00
N THR A 153 -10.59 -10.66 11.82
CA THR A 153 -10.14 -9.28 11.59
C THR A 153 -10.91 -8.26 12.43
N ALA A 154 -12.19 -8.49 12.70
CA ALA A 154 -12.97 -7.64 13.60
C ALA A 154 -12.48 -7.66 15.06
N ARG A 155 -11.83 -8.74 15.48
CA ARG A 155 -11.28 -8.89 16.84
C ARG A 155 -9.86 -8.35 16.96
N GLU A 156 -9.08 -8.43 15.89
CA GLU A 156 -7.66 -8.11 15.87
C GLU A 156 -7.35 -6.68 15.47
N SER A 157 -8.24 -6.04 14.71
CA SER A 157 -8.05 -4.68 14.22
C SER A 157 -9.16 -3.76 14.68
N GLY A 158 -8.83 -2.82 15.55
CA GLY A 158 -9.72 -1.74 16.03
C GLY A 158 -9.69 -0.48 15.17
N THR A 159 -9.02 -0.48 14.01
CA THR A 159 -8.94 0.68 13.13
C THR A 159 -10.21 0.84 12.32
N TYR A 160 -10.64 2.08 12.10
CA TYR A 160 -11.79 2.44 11.25
C TYR A 160 -11.39 2.65 9.80
N ASN A 161 -10.11 2.84 9.52
CA ASN A 161 -9.54 3.19 8.24
C ASN A 161 -9.01 1.92 7.58
N ASP A 162 -8.89 1.97 6.26
CA ASP A 162 -8.11 0.99 5.53
C ASP A 162 -6.63 1.04 5.95
N PHE A 163 -5.90 0.00 5.60
CA PHE A 163 -4.51 -0.17 6.02
C PHE A 163 -3.55 0.19 4.89
N THR A 164 -3.64 1.44 4.42
CA THR A 164 -2.84 1.95 3.31
C THR A 164 -1.43 2.32 3.76
N ASN A 165 -0.41 1.90 2.98
CA ASN A 165 0.98 2.28 3.19
C ASN A 165 1.54 2.97 1.93
N ILE A 166 2.06 4.18 2.08
CA ILE A 166 2.66 4.97 1.00
C ILE A 166 4.18 4.81 1.06
N ASN A 167 4.78 4.37 -0.04
CA ASN A 167 6.21 4.18 -0.16
C ASN A 167 6.86 5.44 -0.74
N ILE A 168 7.96 5.90 -0.13
CA ILE A 168 8.64 7.16 -0.44
C ILE A 168 10.13 6.89 -0.66
N GLY A 169 10.71 7.43 -1.72
CA GLY A 169 12.12 7.26 -2.06
C GLY A 169 12.44 5.91 -2.71
N GLY A 170 13.53 5.27 -2.26
CA GLY A 170 13.95 3.96 -2.78
C GLY A 170 14.72 4.01 -4.09
N ILE A 171 14.58 2.95 -4.88
CA ILE A 171 15.29 2.76 -6.14
C ILE A 171 14.29 2.86 -7.30
N THR A 172 14.66 3.55 -8.38
CA THR A 172 13.86 3.58 -9.60
C THR A 172 13.97 2.26 -10.39
N PRO A 173 13.05 1.97 -11.31
CA PRO A 173 13.12 0.74 -12.14
C PRO A 173 14.44 0.59 -12.90
N ASP A 174 15.08 1.69 -13.31
CA ASP A 174 16.39 1.71 -13.96
C ASP A 174 17.58 1.72 -13.00
N GLY A 175 17.32 1.58 -11.69
CA GLY A 175 18.35 1.40 -10.66
C GLY A 175 19.00 2.69 -10.15
N LYS A 176 18.38 3.85 -10.38
CA LYS A 176 18.84 5.12 -9.84
C LYS A 176 18.18 5.41 -8.49
N ASN A 177 18.64 6.48 -7.83
CA ASN A 177 17.96 7.03 -6.66
C ASN A 177 16.54 7.49 -7.02
N GLY A 178 15.53 7.05 -6.26
CA GLY A 178 14.13 7.38 -6.46
C GLY A 178 13.65 8.63 -5.73
N VAL A 179 14.46 9.16 -4.79
CA VAL A 179 14.12 10.38 -4.05
C VAL A 179 14.03 11.58 -4.99
N ASN A 180 12.96 12.32 -4.88
CA ASN A 180 12.67 13.49 -5.71
C ASN A 180 11.99 14.59 -4.85
N GLU A 181 11.61 15.73 -5.42
CA GLU A 181 11.03 16.83 -4.63
C GLU A 181 9.69 16.46 -3.99
N VAL A 182 8.89 15.61 -4.66
CA VAL A 182 7.62 15.13 -4.08
C VAL A 182 7.86 14.29 -2.82
N SER A 183 8.99 13.55 -2.76
CA SER A 183 9.39 12.80 -1.55
C SER A 183 9.54 13.72 -0.34
N TYR A 184 10.15 14.90 -0.52
CA TYR A 184 10.29 15.90 0.56
C TYR A 184 8.96 16.54 0.93
N ILE A 185 8.12 16.84 -0.07
CA ILE A 185 6.77 17.37 0.20
C ILE A 185 5.95 16.38 1.01
N MET A 186 6.02 15.08 0.70
CA MET A 186 5.31 14.04 1.46
C MET A 186 5.81 13.96 2.92
N LEU A 187 7.11 14.05 3.16
CA LEU A 187 7.63 14.11 4.53
C LEU A 187 7.12 15.33 5.30
N GLU A 188 7.01 16.49 4.65
CA GLU A 188 6.43 17.68 5.25
C GLU A 188 4.93 17.51 5.55
N VAL A 189 4.17 16.85 4.67
CA VAL A 189 2.75 16.52 4.90
C VAL A 189 2.60 15.62 6.13
N ILE A 190 3.43 14.58 6.25
CA ILE A 190 3.44 13.67 7.41
C ILE A 190 3.73 14.46 8.71
N GLU A 191 4.75 15.33 8.67
CA GLU A 191 5.15 16.17 9.81
C GLU A 191 4.03 17.12 10.24
N GLU A 192 3.37 17.77 9.28
CA GLU A 192 2.37 18.82 9.54
C GLU A 192 1.04 18.25 10.00
N LEU A 193 0.55 17.22 9.31
CA LEU A 193 -0.77 16.67 9.63
C LEU A 193 -0.75 15.79 10.87
N HIS A 194 0.33 15.04 11.09
CA HIS A 194 0.51 14.16 12.25
C HIS A 194 -0.71 13.26 12.52
N ILE A 195 -1.27 12.67 11.44
CA ILE A 195 -2.47 11.82 11.47
C ILE A 195 -2.11 10.34 11.37
N LEU A 196 -3.03 9.47 11.77
CA LEU A 196 -2.78 8.04 11.94
C LEU A 196 -2.64 7.29 10.60
N GLN A 197 -3.39 7.69 9.59
CA GLN A 197 -3.38 7.08 8.26
C GLN A 197 -3.24 8.14 7.16
N PRO A 198 -2.67 7.79 6.02
CA PRO A 198 -2.05 6.50 5.67
C PRO A 198 -0.76 6.22 6.44
N GLY A 199 -0.40 4.93 6.58
CA GLY A 199 0.94 4.52 6.97
C GLY A 199 1.95 4.97 5.92
N ASN A 200 3.19 5.22 6.34
CA ASN A 200 4.22 5.72 5.45
C ASN A 200 5.53 4.96 5.65
N SER A 201 6.20 4.65 4.56
CA SER A 201 7.49 3.97 4.56
C SER A 201 8.51 4.75 3.72
N VAL A 202 9.69 4.97 4.27
CA VAL A 202 10.83 5.50 3.52
C VAL A 202 11.79 4.38 3.18
N HIS A 203 12.23 4.36 1.93
CA HIS A 203 13.11 3.34 1.41
C HIS A 203 14.51 3.93 1.25
N ILE A 204 15.46 3.42 2.02
CA ILE A 204 16.82 3.96 2.17
C ILE A 204 17.84 2.94 1.70
N SER A 205 18.63 3.32 0.70
CA SER A 205 19.74 2.56 0.13
C SER A 205 21.03 3.38 0.15
N ASP A 206 22.13 2.79 -0.30
CA ASP A 206 23.41 3.47 -0.49
C ASP A 206 23.33 4.67 -1.46
N LYS A 207 22.25 4.74 -2.29
CA LYS A 207 22.02 5.83 -3.24
C LYS A 207 21.19 6.98 -2.68
N THR A 208 20.65 6.81 -1.48
CA THR A 208 19.78 7.80 -0.86
C THR A 208 20.58 9.02 -0.42
N PRO A 209 20.18 10.25 -0.80
CA PRO A 209 20.87 11.46 -0.37
C PRO A 209 20.77 11.68 1.16
N ASP A 210 21.86 12.11 1.80
CA ASP A 210 21.88 12.44 3.24
C ASP A 210 20.79 13.45 3.62
N ARG A 211 20.51 14.42 2.75
CA ARG A 211 19.42 15.38 2.95
C ARG A 211 18.07 14.68 3.18
N PHE A 212 17.78 13.61 2.43
CA PHE A 212 16.52 12.87 2.59
C PHE A 212 16.52 12.06 3.88
N LEU A 213 17.64 11.42 4.20
CA LEU A 213 17.81 10.69 5.46
C LEU A 213 17.58 11.62 6.66
N HIS A 214 18.18 12.82 6.65
CA HIS A 214 17.97 13.82 7.70
C HIS A 214 16.52 14.28 7.79
N ALA A 215 15.84 14.49 6.65
CA ALA A 215 14.42 14.86 6.63
C ALA A 215 13.52 13.76 7.21
N ALA A 216 13.75 12.51 6.83
CA ALA A 216 13.03 11.37 7.39
C ALA A 216 13.25 11.21 8.90
N CYS A 217 14.51 11.29 9.35
CA CYS A 217 14.86 11.24 10.77
C CYS A 217 14.23 12.38 11.58
N LYS A 218 14.09 13.58 10.99
CA LYS A 218 13.40 14.72 11.64
C LYS A 218 11.94 14.38 11.94
N VAL A 219 11.24 13.74 10.99
CA VAL A 219 9.84 13.30 11.19
C VAL A 219 9.76 12.16 12.21
N ILE A 220 10.60 11.12 12.07
CA ILE A 220 10.65 9.97 12.99
C ILE A 220 10.85 10.42 14.44
N ARG A 221 11.74 11.40 14.66
CA ARG A 221 12.03 11.94 15.99
C ARG A 221 10.83 12.54 16.71
N GLN A 222 9.78 12.90 15.99
CA GLN A 222 8.54 13.43 16.61
C GLN A 222 7.74 12.35 17.35
N GLY A 223 8.02 11.06 17.10
CA GLY A 223 7.53 9.95 17.93
C GLY A 223 6.12 9.47 17.61
N HIS A 224 5.54 9.81 16.45
CA HIS A 224 4.21 9.31 16.09
C HIS A 224 4.19 7.98 15.31
N GLY A 225 5.36 7.32 15.16
CA GLY A 225 5.46 5.97 14.61
C GLY A 225 5.73 5.90 13.10
N TYR A 226 5.70 7.01 12.39
CA TYR A 226 5.97 7.09 10.95
C TYR A 226 7.05 8.10 10.61
N PRO A 227 7.68 7.96 9.43
CA PRO A 227 7.66 6.82 8.52
C PRO A 227 8.47 5.62 9.05
N SER A 228 8.06 4.40 8.66
CA SER A 228 8.88 3.19 8.83
C SER A 228 10.06 3.21 7.86
N VAL A 229 11.16 2.53 8.19
CA VAL A 229 12.37 2.53 7.36
C VAL A 229 12.61 1.15 6.77
N PHE A 230 12.74 1.07 5.44
CA PHE A 230 13.02 -0.16 4.71
C PHE A 230 14.31 -0.04 3.90
N ASN A 231 15.01 -1.17 3.76
CA ASN A 231 16.21 -1.26 2.93
C ASN A 231 15.87 -1.95 1.59
N PRO A 232 15.82 -1.20 0.47
CA PRO A 232 15.51 -1.76 -0.85
C PRO A 232 16.56 -2.77 -1.33
N ASP A 233 17.82 -2.66 -0.94
CA ASP A 233 18.86 -3.59 -1.39
C ASP A 233 18.57 -5.02 -0.88
N ILE A 234 17.98 -5.14 0.31
CA ILE A 234 17.61 -6.43 0.90
C ILE A 234 16.37 -7.02 0.22
N TYR A 235 15.28 -6.25 0.13
CA TYR A 235 14.06 -6.81 -0.45
C TYR A 235 14.16 -7.04 -1.96
N ILE A 236 14.93 -6.23 -2.69
CA ILE A 236 15.20 -6.49 -4.12
C ILE A 236 15.93 -7.81 -4.29
N ALA A 237 16.95 -8.09 -3.46
CA ALA A 237 17.66 -9.36 -3.50
C ALA A 237 16.73 -10.54 -3.20
N GLU A 238 15.80 -10.40 -2.26
CA GLU A 238 14.82 -11.45 -1.92
C GLU A 238 13.81 -11.66 -3.05
N LEU A 239 13.24 -10.61 -3.61
CA LEU A 239 12.32 -10.71 -4.75
C LEU A 239 12.96 -11.36 -5.98
N LEU A 240 14.26 -11.08 -6.23
CA LEU A 240 15.01 -11.76 -7.27
C LEU A 240 15.16 -13.26 -7.00
N ARG A 241 15.40 -13.68 -5.74
CA ARG A 241 15.44 -15.10 -5.36
C ARG A 241 14.08 -15.79 -5.58
N GLN A 242 12.99 -15.08 -5.40
CA GLN A 242 11.63 -15.54 -5.67
C GLN A 242 11.29 -15.57 -7.17
N GLY A 243 12.23 -15.19 -8.05
CA GLY A 243 12.08 -15.25 -9.51
C GLY A 243 11.43 -14.01 -10.13
N LYS A 244 11.30 -12.89 -9.41
CA LYS A 244 10.85 -11.64 -10.01
C LYS A 244 11.89 -11.06 -10.95
N SER A 245 11.46 -10.34 -11.98
CA SER A 245 12.40 -9.60 -12.81
C SER A 245 13.09 -8.48 -12.00
N LEU A 246 14.30 -8.08 -12.42
CA LEU A 246 15.01 -6.97 -11.75
C LEU A 246 14.20 -5.69 -11.75
N ARG A 247 13.43 -5.43 -12.79
CA ARG A 247 12.54 -4.29 -12.88
C ARG A 247 11.43 -4.37 -11.85
N ASP A 248 10.69 -5.50 -11.82
CA ASP A 248 9.58 -5.69 -10.88
C ASP A 248 10.07 -5.65 -9.42
N ALA A 249 11.24 -6.23 -9.14
CA ALA A 249 11.85 -6.19 -7.81
C ALA A 249 12.20 -4.75 -7.36
N ARG A 250 12.65 -3.89 -8.27
CA ARG A 250 12.94 -2.47 -7.99
C ARG A 250 11.69 -1.62 -7.85
N GLU A 251 10.61 -1.96 -8.55
CA GLU A 251 9.28 -1.35 -8.41
C GLU A 251 8.53 -1.89 -7.18
N GLY A 252 9.07 -2.89 -6.51
CA GLY A 252 8.56 -3.45 -5.27
C GLY A 252 8.74 -2.53 -4.07
N GLY A 253 8.08 -2.87 -2.99
CA GLY A 253 8.15 -2.11 -1.74
C GLY A 253 7.33 -2.75 -0.64
N CYS A 254 6.97 -1.98 0.37
CA CYS A 254 6.22 -2.42 1.53
C CYS A 254 4.73 -2.20 1.33
N SER A 255 3.95 -3.24 1.56
CA SER A 255 2.50 -3.19 1.73
C SER A 255 2.15 -3.34 3.21
N GLY A 256 1.01 -2.79 3.64
CA GLY A 256 0.56 -2.93 5.02
C GLY A 256 1.62 -2.51 6.05
N CYS A 257 2.04 -3.45 6.91
CA CYS A 257 3.03 -3.18 7.96
C CYS A 257 4.47 -3.38 7.49
N ILE A 258 4.77 -4.60 6.98
CA ILE A 258 6.13 -5.07 6.64
C ILE A 258 6.13 -6.04 5.44
N GLU A 259 5.00 -6.27 4.83
CA GLU A 259 4.82 -7.20 3.73
C GLU A 259 5.49 -6.65 2.47
N VAL A 260 6.67 -7.17 2.16
CA VAL A 260 7.43 -6.74 1.00
C VAL A 260 7.10 -7.60 -0.22
N GLY A 261 6.85 -6.94 -1.37
CA GLY A 261 6.54 -7.62 -2.62
C GLY A 261 6.65 -6.72 -3.83
N ALA A 262 6.48 -7.30 -5.01
CA ALA A 262 6.48 -6.58 -6.28
C ALA A 262 5.08 -6.06 -6.60
N PHE A 263 4.88 -4.75 -6.54
CA PHE A 263 3.57 -4.11 -6.74
C PHE A 263 2.98 -4.43 -8.12
N GLY A 264 1.69 -4.81 -8.14
CA GLY A 264 0.97 -5.16 -9.36
C GLY A 264 1.40 -6.48 -10.01
N LYS A 265 2.27 -7.29 -9.36
CA LYS A 265 2.78 -8.56 -9.87
C LYS A 265 2.43 -9.76 -8.99
N GLU A 266 1.98 -9.50 -7.78
CA GLU A 266 1.60 -10.54 -6.83
C GLU A 266 0.53 -10.03 -5.86
N ALA A 267 -0.20 -10.96 -5.26
CA ALA A 267 -1.10 -10.67 -4.17
C ALA A 267 -0.35 -10.80 -2.84
N PHE A 268 -0.62 -9.89 -1.92
CA PHE A 268 -0.13 -9.97 -0.54
C PHE A 268 -1.19 -10.68 0.30
N LEU A 269 -1.08 -12.02 0.37
CA LEU A 269 -2.05 -12.85 1.07
C LEU A 269 -1.58 -13.15 2.48
N LEU A 270 -2.43 -12.84 3.45
CA LEU A 270 -2.21 -13.24 4.83
C LEU A 270 -2.71 -14.68 5.01
N THR A 271 -1.78 -15.63 4.92
CA THR A 271 -2.10 -17.07 4.94
C THR A 271 -2.21 -17.64 6.33
N GLY A 272 -1.60 -17.00 7.34
CA GLY A 272 -1.65 -17.44 8.71
C GLY A 272 -0.68 -16.70 9.63
N TYR A 273 -0.76 -17.03 10.91
CA TYR A 273 0.13 -16.50 11.94
C TYR A 273 0.90 -17.63 12.59
N LEU A 274 2.22 -17.49 12.69
CA LEU A 274 3.08 -18.34 13.46
C LEU A 274 3.45 -17.64 14.76
N ASN A 275 2.90 -18.14 15.88
CA ASN A 275 3.19 -17.60 17.20
C ASN A 275 4.51 -18.17 17.77
N VAL A 276 5.64 -17.60 17.30
CA VAL A 276 6.99 -18.04 17.71
C VAL A 276 7.21 -17.97 19.25
N PRO A 277 6.77 -16.92 19.97
CA PRO A 277 6.81 -16.95 21.45
C PRO A 277 6.07 -18.12 22.06
N LYS A 278 4.93 -18.52 21.49
CA LYS A 278 4.17 -19.69 21.97
C LYS A 278 4.92 -21.01 21.74
N ILE A 279 5.65 -21.11 20.64
CA ILE A 279 6.50 -22.28 20.38
C ILE A 279 7.59 -22.38 21.44
N LEU A 280 8.24 -21.27 21.80
CA LEU A 280 9.21 -21.25 22.88
C LEU A 280 8.56 -21.64 24.23
N GLU A 281 7.37 -21.12 24.50
CA GLU A 281 6.63 -21.50 25.74
C GLU A 281 6.35 -23.00 25.79
N VAL A 282 5.93 -23.60 24.69
CA VAL A 282 5.70 -25.04 24.56
C VAL A 282 7.03 -25.83 24.71
N THR A 283 8.12 -25.34 24.14
CA THR A 283 9.47 -25.90 24.34
C THR A 283 9.87 -25.92 25.82
N LEU A 284 9.69 -24.77 26.48
CA LEU A 284 10.00 -24.62 27.93
C LEU A 284 9.09 -25.45 28.84
N ASN A 285 8.03 -26.00 28.31
CA ASN A 285 7.10 -26.90 29.02
C ASN A 285 7.06 -28.30 28.41
N ASN A 286 8.16 -28.71 27.75
CA ASN A 286 8.36 -30.05 27.21
C ASN A 286 7.18 -30.55 26.37
N GLY A 287 6.71 -29.72 25.40
CA GLY A 287 5.62 -30.06 24.49
C GLY A 287 4.20 -29.78 25.00
N ILE A 288 4.05 -29.29 26.25
CA ILE A 288 2.75 -28.99 26.86
C ILE A 288 2.43 -27.50 26.77
N ASP A 289 1.22 -27.16 26.39
CA ASP A 289 0.71 -25.80 26.52
C ASP A 289 0.35 -25.51 27.99
N PRO A 290 1.05 -24.60 28.67
CA PRO A 290 0.82 -24.34 30.09
C PRO A 290 -0.54 -23.68 30.39
N VAL A 291 -1.18 -23.06 29.38
CA VAL A 291 -2.50 -22.43 29.58
C VAL A 291 -3.62 -23.46 29.55
N THR A 292 -3.55 -24.43 28.65
CA THR A 292 -4.60 -25.44 28.49
C THR A 292 -4.29 -26.77 29.18
N GLY A 293 -3.03 -27.01 29.53
CA GLY A 293 -2.53 -28.28 30.08
C GLY A 293 -2.51 -29.42 29.07
N LYS A 294 -2.69 -29.13 27.78
CA LYS A 294 -2.74 -30.14 26.71
C LYS A 294 -1.39 -30.25 25.99
N VAL A 295 -1.16 -31.43 25.42
CA VAL A 295 -0.03 -31.62 24.50
C VAL A 295 -0.26 -30.75 23.26
N ALA A 296 0.66 -29.85 22.97
CA ALA A 296 0.64 -28.93 21.86
C ALA A 296 1.88 -29.06 20.95
N GLY A 297 2.83 -29.88 21.33
CA GLY A 297 4.07 -30.12 20.61
C GLY A 297 4.68 -31.48 20.98
N ILE A 298 5.97 -31.62 20.70
CA ILE A 298 6.75 -32.83 21.04
C ILE A 298 7.56 -32.65 22.33
N GLU A 299 7.94 -33.77 22.94
CA GLU A 299 8.83 -33.76 24.08
C GLU A 299 10.27 -33.47 23.60
N THR A 300 10.81 -32.31 23.97
CA THR A 300 12.18 -31.87 23.64
C THR A 300 13.13 -31.88 24.84
N GLY A 301 12.66 -32.38 25.96
CA GLY A 301 13.41 -32.47 27.22
C GLY A 301 12.98 -31.42 28.26
N ASP A 302 13.33 -31.66 29.51
CA ASP A 302 13.07 -30.73 30.60
C ASP A 302 14.08 -29.56 30.56
N PRO A 303 13.64 -28.31 30.38
CA PRO A 303 14.52 -27.15 30.30
C PRO A 303 15.43 -26.95 31.53
N LEU A 304 15.02 -27.44 32.69
CA LEU A 304 15.83 -27.36 33.92
C LEU A 304 17.10 -28.22 33.82
N ASN A 305 17.15 -29.17 32.87
CA ASN A 305 18.30 -30.05 32.66
C ASN A 305 19.24 -29.51 31.54
N PHE A 306 18.85 -28.48 30.80
CA PHE A 306 19.70 -27.88 29.76
C PHE A 306 20.90 -27.20 30.41
N LYS A 307 22.09 -27.43 29.82
CA LYS A 307 23.37 -26.94 30.34
C LYS A 307 23.92 -25.77 29.58
N SER A 308 23.35 -25.50 28.42
CA SER A 308 23.79 -24.39 27.56
C SER A 308 22.62 -23.78 26.80
N TYR A 309 22.87 -22.59 26.22
CA TYR A 309 21.93 -21.93 25.31
C TYR A 309 21.70 -22.77 24.04
N GLU A 310 22.71 -23.44 23.55
CA GLU A 310 22.65 -24.28 22.34
C GLU A 310 21.66 -25.41 22.53
N GLU A 311 21.65 -26.10 23.70
CA GLU A 311 20.69 -27.16 24.00
C GLU A 311 19.24 -26.64 23.99
N LEU A 312 18.98 -25.47 24.56
CA LEU A 312 17.67 -24.83 24.50
C LEU A 312 17.31 -24.44 23.04
N TYR A 313 18.26 -23.92 22.30
CA TYR A 313 18.04 -23.50 20.91
C TYR A 313 17.73 -24.69 20.01
N ASP A 314 18.45 -25.80 20.16
CA ASP A 314 18.20 -27.04 19.42
C ASP A 314 16.80 -27.61 19.76
N ALA A 315 16.42 -27.66 21.03
CA ALA A 315 15.09 -28.07 21.46
C ALA A 315 13.98 -27.15 20.88
N PHE A 316 14.22 -25.84 20.84
CA PHE A 316 13.30 -24.89 20.20
C PHE A 316 13.20 -25.12 18.69
N LEU A 317 14.31 -25.36 17.98
CA LEU A 317 14.29 -25.65 16.55
C LEU A 317 13.54 -26.94 16.24
N GLU A 318 13.72 -27.98 17.05
CA GLU A 318 12.99 -29.24 16.90
C GLU A 318 11.49 -29.04 17.07
N GLN A 319 11.07 -28.26 18.07
CA GLN A 319 9.69 -27.90 18.29
C GLN A 319 9.10 -27.03 17.18
N LEU A 320 9.89 -26.06 16.67
CA LEU A 320 9.50 -25.20 15.56
C LEU A 320 9.27 -26.03 14.29
N ASN A 321 10.18 -26.93 13.95
CA ASN A 321 10.05 -27.80 12.79
C ASN A 321 8.79 -28.68 12.87
N PHE A 322 8.54 -29.27 14.05
CA PHE A 322 7.32 -30.07 14.26
C PHE A 322 6.02 -29.26 14.07
N ILE A 323 6.02 -27.99 14.42
CA ILE A 323 4.80 -27.15 14.32
C ILE A 323 4.61 -26.60 12.90
N VAL A 324 5.70 -26.43 12.14
CA VAL A 324 5.64 -25.93 10.76
C VAL A 324 5.32 -27.02 9.75
N ASP A 325 5.73 -28.27 9.98
CA ASP A 325 5.40 -29.44 9.17
C ASP A 325 3.93 -29.88 9.35
#